data_ad62fdf69e0b66c663723f22df8d9bcc
#
_entry.id   ad62fdf69e0b66c663723f22df8d9bcc
#
_cell.length_a   1.000
_cell.length_b   1.000
_cell.length_c   1.000
_cell.angle_alpha   90.00
_cell.angle_beta   90.00
_cell.angle_gamma   90.00
#
_symmetry.space_group_name_H-M   'P 1'
#
loop_
_entity.id
_entity.type
_entity.pdbx_description
1 polymer ?
#
loop_
_entity_poly.entity_id
_entity_poly.type
_entity_poly.pdbx_seq_one_letter_code
_entity_poly.pdbx_strand_id
1 'polypeptide(L)'
;MADLKSALDELDLSGIAVITGPDGVEFERCHGMADRAAGVPNTPSTRFALASVTKMFTAATVLRLGIDPAAPVVSLLPPERRPATLRPDVTVHHLLSHTSHLADYAEEEGPEEVDYAEIWIDRPCYRFERPADFLPLFGDLPPYGPPGPEFHYCNSGYVLLGLVIEEVSGLSYVDTVTREVFGPAGMERSGFFRSDEPVPDVAIGYLDSGRSNVFSVPVIGGADGGAHCTAADLDLFLRAVDDGSLLGDRRDLMLTPHVPAAPGIDYGYGCFRYSEGRFGHGGGDPGVSALIQRIPAHDATVIVICNIEARVVAARDLLVDAVRNG
;
A
#
# COMPACT_ATOMS: atom_id res chain seq x y z
N MET A 1 16.86 -22.67 -7.23
CA MET A 1 15.41 -22.89 -6.98
C MET A 1 15.12 -23.84 -5.81
N ALA A 2 15.75 -25.04 -5.70
CA ALA A 2 15.55 -25.93 -4.54
C ALA A 2 16.01 -25.28 -3.22
N ASP A 3 17.17 -24.64 -3.23
CA ASP A 3 17.71 -23.93 -2.06
C ASP A 3 16.82 -22.73 -1.65
N LEU A 4 16.26 -22.01 -2.63
CA LEU A 4 15.32 -20.91 -2.39
C LEU A 4 14.05 -21.39 -1.68
N LYS A 5 13.50 -22.53 -2.14
CA LYS A 5 12.33 -23.13 -1.52
C LYS A 5 12.58 -23.47 -0.04
N SER A 6 13.72 -24.13 0.25
CA SER A 6 14.07 -24.49 1.62
C SER A 6 14.28 -23.26 2.51
N ALA A 7 14.95 -22.21 1.98
CA ALA A 7 15.16 -20.97 2.72
C ALA A 7 13.84 -20.23 3.04
N LEU A 8 12.86 -20.24 2.13
CA LEU A 8 11.55 -19.65 2.38
C LEU A 8 10.72 -20.48 3.37
N ASP A 9 10.84 -21.82 3.35
CA ASP A 9 10.14 -22.70 4.29
C ASP A 9 10.60 -22.47 5.77
N GLU A 10 11.82 -21.90 5.97
CA GLU A 10 12.34 -21.53 7.29
C GLU A 10 11.83 -20.17 7.82
N LEU A 11 11.13 -19.39 7.02
CA LEU A 11 10.67 -18.04 7.40
C LEU A 11 9.30 -18.02 8.08
N ASP A 12 8.65 -19.17 8.25
CA ASP A 12 7.31 -19.31 8.85
C ASP A 12 6.25 -18.38 8.23
N LEU A 13 6.20 -18.36 6.89
CA LEU A 13 5.27 -17.54 6.15
C LEU A 13 3.85 -18.16 6.15
N SER A 14 2.82 -17.32 6.16
CA SER A 14 1.45 -17.71 5.78
C SER A 14 0.96 -16.74 4.69
N GLY A 15 1.05 -17.16 3.44
CA GLY A 15 0.82 -16.28 2.30
C GLY A 15 1.37 -16.85 1.00
N ILE A 16 1.86 -15.96 0.14
CA ILE A 16 2.45 -16.31 -1.15
C ILE A 16 3.77 -15.56 -1.39
N ALA A 17 4.75 -16.25 -1.97
CA ALA A 17 6.00 -15.69 -2.46
C ALA A 17 6.14 -16.01 -3.96
N VAL A 18 6.38 -15.01 -4.80
CA VAL A 18 6.38 -15.13 -6.27
C VAL A 18 7.54 -14.37 -6.88
N ILE A 19 8.14 -14.97 -7.90
CA ILE A 19 8.96 -14.29 -8.92
C ILE A 19 8.26 -14.45 -10.24
N THR A 20 8.02 -13.34 -10.94
CA THR A 20 7.61 -13.35 -12.34
C THR A 20 8.73 -12.78 -13.19
N GLY A 21 8.97 -13.38 -14.35
CA GLY A 21 9.90 -12.93 -15.37
C GLY A 21 9.18 -12.53 -16.66
N PRO A 22 9.92 -12.33 -17.77
CA PRO A 22 9.34 -11.97 -19.07
C PRO A 22 8.37 -13.00 -19.62
N ASP A 23 8.58 -14.28 -19.33
CA ASP A 23 7.77 -15.39 -19.85
C ASP A 23 6.66 -15.83 -18.85
N GLY A 24 6.47 -15.13 -17.74
CA GLY A 24 5.47 -15.42 -16.72
C GLY A 24 6.07 -15.84 -15.38
N VAL A 25 5.34 -16.67 -14.62
CA VAL A 25 5.76 -17.11 -13.28
C VAL A 25 6.96 -18.05 -13.37
N GLU A 26 8.08 -17.64 -12.76
CA GLU A 26 9.33 -18.43 -12.67
C GLU A 26 9.45 -19.18 -11.35
N PHE A 27 8.88 -18.60 -10.28
CA PHE A 27 8.82 -19.21 -8.96
C PHE A 27 7.53 -18.81 -8.27
N GLU A 28 6.87 -19.78 -7.64
CA GLU A 28 5.66 -19.56 -6.85
C GLU A 28 5.62 -20.52 -5.66
N ARG A 29 5.32 -19.99 -4.48
CA ARG A 29 5.20 -20.78 -3.27
C ARG A 29 4.11 -20.21 -2.37
N CYS A 30 3.08 -21.02 -2.09
CA CYS A 30 2.04 -20.73 -1.11
C CYS A 30 2.32 -21.47 0.20
N HIS A 31 2.08 -20.79 1.32
CA HIS A 31 2.25 -21.29 2.67
C HIS A 31 1.00 -20.97 3.53
N GLY A 32 0.69 -21.81 4.49
CA GLY A 32 -0.34 -21.55 5.50
C GLY A 32 -1.76 -21.55 4.96
N MET A 33 -2.67 -20.97 5.73
CA MET A 33 -4.11 -21.00 5.50
C MET A 33 -4.68 -19.60 5.28
N ALA A 34 -5.51 -19.44 4.25
CA ALA A 34 -6.32 -18.25 4.02
C ALA A 34 -7.44 -18.14 5.07
N ASP A 35 -8.02 -19.28 5.44
CA ASP A 35 -8.97 -19.39 6.55
C ASP A 35 -8.61 -20.60 7.42
N ARG A 36 -8.09 -20.34 8.62
CA ARG A 36 -7.68 -21.38 9.57
C ARG A 36 -8.87 -22.19 10.10
N ALA A 37 -10.02 -21.53 10.30
CA ALA A 37 -11.20 -22.17 10.87
C ALA A 37 -11.88 -23.11 9.86
N ALA A 38 -11.95 -22.69 8.60
CA ALA A 38 -12.50 -23.51 7.52
C ALA A 38 -11.48 -24.49 6.91
N GLY A 39 -10.19 -24.41 7.28
CA GLY A 39 -9.12 -25.23 6.71
C GLY A 39 -8.84 -24.92 5.24
N VAL A 40 -9.06 -23.67 4.79
CA VAL A 40 -8.82 -23.26 3.41
C VAL A 40 -7.36 -22.81 3.26
N PRO A 41 -6.55 -23.47 2.42
CA PRO A 41 -5.15 -23.10 2.23
C PRO A 41 -5.02 -21.82 1.41
N ASN A 42 -3.88 -21.13 1.58
CA ASN A 42 -3.47 -20.08 0.66
C ASN A 42 -3.14 -20.67 -0.72
N THR A 43 -3.58 -20.01 -1.78
CA THR A 43 -3.40 -20.40 -3.18
C THR A 43 -2.97 -19.19 -4.02
N PRO A 44 -2.52 -19.37 -5.26
CA PRO A 44 -2.24 -18.26 -6.18
C PRO A 44 -3.45 -17.35 -6.43
N SER A 45 -4.66 -17.87 -6.25
CA SER A 45 -5.90 -17.11 -6.40
C SER A 45 -6.34 -16.37 -5.14
N THR A 46 -5.67 -16.57 -4.01
CA THR A 46 -6.00 -15.88 -2.76
C THR A 46 -5.74 -14.39 -2.88
N ARG A 47 -6.71 -13.59 -2.41
CA ARG A 47 -6.62 -12.13 -2.31
C ARG A 47 -6.15 -11.79 -0.91
N PHE A 48 -5.03 -11.13 -0.83
CA PHE A 48 -4.44 -10.72 0.44
C PHE A 48 -4.61 -9.23 0.66
N ALA A 49 -4.83 -8.82 1.90
CA ALA A 49 -4.72 -7.44 2.30
C ALA A 49 -3.27 -6.96 2.10
N LEU A 50 -3.11 -5.70 1.69
CA LEU A 50 -1.83 -5.14 1.26
C LEU A 50 -1.28 -4.06 2.17
N ALA A 51 -2.06 -3.63 3.18
CA ALA A 51 -1.71 -2.48 4.01
C ALA A 51 -1.21 -1.30 3.13
N SER A 52 -0.09 -0.69 3.47
CA SER A 52 0.46 0.50 2.80
C SER A 52 0.89 0.33 1.34
N VAL A 53 1.01 -0.89 0.81
CA VAL A 53 1.21 -1.09 -0.65
C VAL A 53 0.10 -0.39 -1.45
N THR A 54 -1.08 -0.22 -0.86
CA THR A 54 -2.23 0.53 -1.41
C THR A 54 -1.87 1.96 -1.81
N LYS A 55 -0.90 2.58 -1.16
CA LYS A 55 -0.43 3.94 -1.48
C LYS A 55 0.04 4.09 -2.93
N MET A 56 0.55 3.01 -3.53
CA MET A 56 0.90 3.01 -4.95
C MET A 56 -0.32 3.22 -5.85
N PHE A 57 -1.46 2.62 -5.51
CA PHE A 57 -2.72 2.79 -6.25
C PHE A 57 -3.29 4.20 -6.06
N THR A 58 -3.20 4.75 -4.84
CA THR A 58 -3.60 6.14 -4.55
C THR A 58 -2.80 7.12 -5.38
N ALA A 59 -1.47 6.99 -5.40
CA ALA A 59 -0.59 7.84 -6.20
C ALA A 59 -0.88 7.73 -7.71
N ALA A 60 -1.03 6.50 -8.22
CA ALA A 60 -1.41 6.26 -9.60
C ALA A 60 -2.76 6.91 -9.95
N THR A 61 -3.74 6.85 -9.04
CA THR A 61 -5.07 7.46 -9.22
C THR A 61 -4.98 8.99 -9.31
N VAL A 62 -4.22 9.63 -8.39
CA VAL A 62 -3.96 11.08 -8.42
C VAL A 62 -3.38 11.50 -9.78
N LEU A 63 -2.39 10.77 -10.25
CA LEU A 63 -1.75 11.04 -11.52
C LEU A 63 -2.70 10.82 -12.71
N ARG A 64 -3.48 9.76 -12.73
CA ARG A 64 -4.44 9.47 -13.81
C ARG A 64 -5.58 10.48 -13.90
N LEU A 65 -6.05 10.99 -12.76
CA LEU A 65 -7.03 12.09 -12.72
C LEU A 65 -6.45 13.43 -13.20
N GLY A 66 -5.14 13.52 -13.42
CA GLY A 66 -4.49 14.75 -13.85
C GLY A 66 -4.42 15.82 -12.79
N ILE A 67 -4.48 15.44 -11.53
CA ILE A 67 -4.31 16.36 -10.41
C ILE A 67 -2.87 16.87 -10.43
N ASP A 68 -2.71 18.20 -10.43
CA ASP A 68 -1.38 18.82 -10.44
C ASP A 68 -0.68 18.62 -9.10
N PRO A 69 0.48 17.96 -9.05
CA PRO A 69 1.23 17.83 -7.81
C PRO A 69 1.60 19.16 -7.14
N ALA A 70 1.74 20.24 -7.88
CA ALA A 70 2.02 21.56 -7.34
C ALA A 70 0.79 22.27 -6.74
N ALA A 71 -0.42 21.74 -6.95
CA ALA A 71 -1.63 22.35 -6.44
C ALA A 71 -1.67 22.34 -4.90
N PRO A 72 -1.96 23.48 -4.24
CA PRO A 72 -2.21 23.52 -2.81
C PRO A 72 -3.45 22.69 -2.45
N VAL A 73 -3.35 21.81 -1.46
CA VAL A 73 -4.46 20.92 -1.05
C VAL A 73 -5.69 21.72 -0.64
N VAL A 74 -5.49 22.90 -0.01
CA VAL A 74 -6.58 23.81 0.36
C VAL A 74 -7.38 24.35 -0.82
N SER A 75 -6.86 24.31 -2.05
CA SER A 75 -7.59 24.70 -3.25
C SER A 75 -8.45 23.57 -3.84
N LEU A 76 -8.20 22.34 -3.44
CA LEU A 76 -8.85 21.14 -3.94
C LEU A 76 -9.93 20.60 -2.99
N LEU A 77 -9.84 20.92 -1.70
CA LEU A 77 -10.81 20.49 -0.69
C LEU A 77 -11.62 21.68 -0.17
N PRO A 78 -12.93 21.55 -0.01
CA PRO A 78 -13.75 22.56 0.66
C PRO A 78 -13.42 22.61 2.18
N PRO A 79 -13.69 23.72 2.87
CA PRO A 79 -13.31 23.90 4.28
C PRO A 79 -13.75 22.79 5.22
N GLU A 80 -14.94 22.23 4.99
CA GLU A 80 -15.55 21.18 5.81
C GLU A 80 -14.94 19.79 5.62
N ARG A 81 -14.12 19.62 4.57
CA ARG A 81 -13.46 18.33 4.25
C ARG A 81 -11.94 18.36 4.46
N ARG A 82 -11.42 19.33 5.16
CA ARG A 82 -9.98 19.44 5.44
C ARG A 82 -9.70 19.57 6.93
N PRO A 83 -8.51 19.14 7.39
CA PRO A 83 -8.05 19.40 8.75
C PRO A 83 -8.07 20.89 9.07
N ALA A 84 -8.49 21.26 10.29
CA ALA A 84 -8.44 22.65 10.75
C ALA A 84 -6.99 23.20 10.78
N THR A 85 -6.04 22.30 10.97
CA THR A 85 -4.60 22.59 11.06
C THR A 85 -3.86 22.51 9.72
N LEU A 86 -4.57 22.23 8.61
CA LEU A 86 -3.96 22.13 7.29
C LEU A 86 -3.37 23.46 6.85
N ARG A 87 -2.07 23.49 6.69
CA ARG A 87 -1.36 24.67 6.21
C ARG A 87 -1.64 24.94 4.73
N PRO A 88 -1.78 26.24 4.32
CA PRO A 88 -2.09 26.59 2.92
C PRO A 88 -0.96 26.30 1.92
N ASP A 89 0.27 26.10 2.41
CA ASP A 89 1.47 25.77 1.62
C ASP A 89 1.69 24.27 1.41
N VAL A 90 0.86 23.41 2.01
CA VAL A 90 0.86 21.97 1.73
C VAL A 90 0.28 21.72 0.34
N THR A 91 1.05 21.06 -0.54
CA THR A 91 0.66 20.70 -1.89
C THR A 91 0.40 19.18 -2.01
N VAL A 92 -0.20 18.76 -3.12
CA VAL A 92 -0.37 17.34 -3.45
C VAL A 92 0.99 16.61 -3.52
N HIS A 93 2.04 17.28 -4.02
CA HIS A 93 3.41 16.76 -3.99
C HIS A 93 3.85 16.38 -2.57
N HIS A 94 3.63 17.26 -1.61
CA HIS A 94 4.01 17.00 -0.22
C HIS A 94 3.28 15.79 0.37
N LEU A 95 2.02 15.57 0.01
CA LEU A 95 1.27 14.41 0.44
C LEU A 95 1.79 13.12 -0.22
N LEU A 96 2.01 13.16 -1.54
CA LEU A 96 2.48 12.02 -2.32
C LEU A 96 3.89 11.56 -1.94
N SER A 97 4.76 12.48 -1.52
CA SER A 97 6.17 12.25 -1.21
C SER A 97 6.49 12.13 0.29
N HIS A 98 5.46 12.17 1.16
CA HIS A 98 5.66 12.16 2.61
C HIS A 98 6.54 13.31 3.13
N THR A 99 6.32 14.52 2.61
CA THR A 99 7.04 15.74 3.02
C THR A 99 6.10 16.84 3.53
N SER A 100 4.86 16.48 3.85
CA SER A 100 3.85 17.43 4.32
C SER A 100 4.01 17.84 5.78
N HIS A 101 4.64 17.01 6.59
CA HIS A 101 4.80 17.14 8.04
C HIS A 101 3.47 17.33 8.79
N LEU A 102 2.38 16.84 8.23
CA LEU A 102 1.09 16.74 8.92
C LEU A 102 1.21 15.78 10.10
N ALA A 103 0.41 16.03 11.14
CA ALA A 103 0.27 15.04 12.20
C ALA A 103 -0.31 13.73 11.63
N ASP A 104 0.24 12.61 12.04
CA ASP A 104 -0.27 11.31 11.65
C ASP A 104 -1.19 10.70 12.72
N TYR A 105 -2.22 9.98 12.28
CA TYR A 105 -3.09 9.24 13.18
C TYR A 105 -2.46 7.93 13.65
N ALA A 106 -1.45 7.45 12.93
CA ALA A 106 -0.64 6.27 13.23
C ALA A 106 0.84 6.63 12.99
N GLU A 107 1.48 7.30 13.95
CA GLU A 107 2.84 7.81 13.83
C GLU A 107 3.87 6.67 13.86
N GLU A 108 4.38 6.29 12.69
CA GLU A 108 5.33 5.17 12.53
C GLU A 108 6.80 5.59 12.66
N GLU A 109 7.09 6.90 12.60
CA GLU A 109 8.47 7.44 12.70
C GLU A 109 8.81 7.92 14.11
N GLY A 110 7.89 7.75 15.05
CA GLY A 110 8.07 8.12 16.45
C GLY A 110 9.06 7.22 17.20
N PRO A 111 9.47 7.62 18.40
CA PRO A 111 10.38 6.82 19.22
C PRO A 111 9.73 5.57 19.83
N GLU A 112 8.41 5.48 19.80
CA GLU A 112 7.61 4.36 20.31
C GLU A 112 6.96 3.63 19.14
N GLU A 113 6.90 2.31 19.24
CA GLU A 113 6.19 1.49 18.26
C GLU A 113 4.69 1.77 18.31
N VAL A 114 4.04 1.92 17.15
CA VAL A 114 2.61 2.19 17.07
C VAL A 114 1.83 0.98 17.55
N ASP A 115 1.04 1.13 18.59
CA ASP A 115 0.01 0.15 18.93
C ASP A 115 -1.28 0.48 18.15
N TYR A 116 -1.43 -0.16 17.00
CA TYR A 116 -2.64 -0.02 16.19
C TYR A 116 -3.92 -0.40 16.94
N ALA A 117 -3.86 -1.24 17.97
CA ALA A 117 -5.03 -1.59 18.76
C ALA A 117 -5.53 -0.39 19.59
N GLU A 118 -4.63 0.50 20.03
CA GLU A 118 -5.00 1.69 20.80
C GLU A 118 -5.81 2.69 19.97
N ILE A 119 -5.58 2.78 18.66
CA ILE A 119 -6.33 3.66 17.75
C ILE A 119 -7.84 3.38 17.83
N TRP A 120 -8.22 2.12 18.04
CA TRP A 120 -9.60 1.65 17.95
C TRP A 120 -10.31 1.51 19.31
N ILE A 121 -9.67 1.81 20.44
CA ILE A 121 -10.28 1.67 21.79
C ILE A 121 -11.55 2.51 21.92
N ASP A 122 -11.47 3.80 21.60
CA ASP A 122 -12.58 4.74 21.71
C ASP A 122 -13.30 5.00 20.38
N ARG A 123 -12.78 4.47 19.28
CA ARG A 123 -13.28 4.68 17.93
C ARG A 123 -13.34 3.36 17.18
N PRO A 124 -14.47 2.64 17.27
CA PRO A 124 -14.60 1.29 16.68
C PRO A 124 -14.26 1.25 15.20
N CYS A 125 -13.35 0.36 14.81
CA CYS A 125 -12.81 0.23 13.44
C CYS A 125 -13.89 0.06 12.36
N TYR A 126 -15.05 -0.52 12.70
CA TYR A 126 -16.19 -0.68 11.79
C TYR A 126 -16.89 0.63 11.39
N ARG A 127 -16.51 1.78 11.98
CA ARG A 127 -17.01 3.11 11.62
C ARG A 127 -16.17 3.82 10.56
N PHE A 128 -15.03 3.24 10.20
CA PHE A 128 -14.11 3.82 9.22
C PHE A 128 -14.34 3.17 7.86
N GLU A 129 -15.21 3.81 7.05
CA GLU A 129 -15.64 3.31 5.75
C GLU A 129 -15.15 4.19 4.59
N ARG A 130 -14.82 5.46 4.87
CA ARG A 130 -14.42 6.46 3.87
C ARG A 130 -13.27 7.31 4.40
N PRO A 131 -12.49 7.95 3.51
CA PRO A 131 -11.40 8.83 3.92
C PRO A 131 -11.83 9.91 4.94
N ALA A 132 -13.06 10.45 4.82
CA ALA A 132 -13.57 11.47 5.74
C ALA A 132 -13.73 10.99 7.19
N ASP A 133 -13.93 9.69 7.40
CA ASP A 133 -14.13 9.13 8.74
C ASP A 133 -12.83 9.15 9.58
N PHE A 134 -11.67 9.29 8.92
CA PHE A 134 -10.36 9.41 9.58
C PHE A 134 -10.03 10.84 10.02
N LEU A 135 -10.67 11.88 9.47
CA LEU A 135 -10.38 13.27 9.83
C LEU A 135 -10.40 13.54 11.34
N PRO A 136 -11.33 13.00 12.15
CA PRO A 136 -11.34 13.20 13.59
C PRO A 136 -10.13 12.61 14.33
N LEU A 137 -9.33 11.76 13.68
CA LEU A 137 -8.14 11.17 14.31
C LEU A 137 -6.96 12.14 14.31
N PHE A 138 -6.84 13.01 13.31
CA PHE A 138 -5.68 13.89 13.13
C PHE A 138 -6.02 15.34 12.79
N GLY A 139 -7.26 15.65 12.44
CA GLY A 139 -7.65 16.95 11.87
C GLY A 139 -7.43 18.16 12.77
N ASP A 140 -7.42 17.97 14.10
CA ASP A 140 -7.16 19.01 15.09
C ASP A 140 -5.75 18.93 15.68
N LEU A 141 -4.95 17.93 15.31
CA LEU A 141 -3.58 17.79 15.80
C LEU A 141 -2.65 18.80 15.12
N PRO A 142 -1.70 19.40 15.84
CA PRO A 142 -0.74 20.31 15.26
C PRO A 142 0.21 19.55 14.32
N PRO A 143 0.56 20.12 13.15
CA PRO A 143 1.56 19.51 12.29
C PRO A 143 2.95 19.51 12.99
N TYR A 144 3.80 18.57 12.61
CA TYR A 144 5.18 18.47 13.12
C TYR A 144 6.04 19.67 12.69
N GLY A 145 5.71 20.27 11.55
CA GLY A 145 6.43 21.43 11.01
C GLY A 145 5.80 21.98 9.74
N PRO A 146 6.49 22.92 9.08
CA PRO A 146 6.12 23.33 7.72
C PRO A 146 6.43 22.18 6.74
N PRO A 147 5.69 22.10 5.60
CA PRO A 147 6.09 21.18 4.52
C PRO A 147 7.51 21.51 4.06
N GLY A 148 8.31 20.50 3.78
CA GLY A 148 9.73 20.68 3.51
C GLY A 148 10.37 19.51 2.76
N PRO A 149 11.71 19.53 2.61
CA PRO A 149 12.44 18.52 1.85
C PRO A 149 12.72 17.23 2.66
N GLU A 150 12.32 17.15 3.91
CA GLU A 150 12.60 15.99 4.76
C GLU A 150 11.47 14.99 4.66
N PHE A 151 11.83 13.72 4.51
CA PHE A 151 10.89 12.61 4.52
C PHE A 151 10.38 12.38 5.95
N HIS A 152 9.06 12.31 6.10
CA HIS A 152 8.38 11.88 7.31
C HIS A 152 7.12 11.12 6.90
N TYR A 153 7.15 9.81 7.05
CA TYR A 153 6.06 8.94 6.61
C TYR A 153 4.75 9.37 7.26
N CYS A 154 3.65 9.47 6.49
CA CYS A 154 2.41 10.04 7.00
C CYS A 154 1.19 9.39 6.32
N ASN A 155 0.46 8.55 7.06
CA ASN A 155 -0.79 7.92 6.63
C ASN A 155 -1.90 8.94 6.44
N SER A 156 -2.00 9.92 7.35
CA SER A 156 -2.96 11.04 7.26
C SER A 156 -2.84 11.81 5.96
N GLY A 157 -1.63 11.95 5.42
CA GLY A 157 -1.40 12.57 4.11
C GLY A 157 -2.09 11.81 2.98
N TYR A 158 -2.05 10.48 3.01
CA TYR A 158 -2.74 9.64 2.03
C TYR A 158 -4.26 9.60 2.23
N VAL A 159 -4.74 9.68 3.46
CA VAL A 159 -6.17 9.90 3.73
C VAL A 159 -6.64 11.20 3.06
N LEU A 160 -5.86 12.30 3.15
CA LEU A 160 -6.18 13.56 2.46
C LEU A 160 -6.15 13.41 0.93
N LEU A 161 -5.24 12.62 0.36
CA LEU A 161 -5.26 12.30 -1.07
C LEU A 161 -6.55 11.54 -1.44
N GLY A 162 -7.04 10.66 -0.60
CA GLY A 162 -8.33 10.01 -0.77
C GLY A 162 -9.49 11.01 -0.85
N LEU A 163 -9.52 12.01 0.01
CA LEU A 163 -10.50 13.09 -0.02
C LEU A 163 -10.40 13.93 -1.30
N VAL A 164 -9.18 14.25 -1.73
CA VAL A 164 -8.93 14.98 -3.00
C VAL A 164 -9.41 14.17 -4.20
N ILE A 165 -9.14 12.85 -4.21
CA ILE A 165 -9.63 11.95 -5.26
C ILE A 165 -11.15 11.96 -5.33
N GLU A 166 -11.85 11.86 -4.19
CA GLU A 166 -13.32 11.92 -4.16
C GLU A 166 -13.86 13.27 -4.65
N GLU A 167 -13.24 14.38 -4.22
CA GLU A 167 -13.68 15.73 -4.61
C GLU A 167 -13.51 15.99 -6.12
N VAL A 168 -12.38 15.55 -6.69
CA VAL A 168 -12.09 15.75 -8.11
C VAL A 168 -12.89 14.80 -9.01
N SER A 169 -13.06 13.55 -8.59
CA SER A 169 -13.74 12.52 -9.40
C SER A 169 -15.26 12.57 -9.30
N GLY A 170 -15.80 13.07 -8.18
CA GLY A 170 -17.23 12.99 -7.85
C GLY A 170 -17.71 11.58 -7.51
N LEU A 171 -16.80 10.61 -7.32
CA LEU A 171 -17.09 9.22 -6.95
C LEU A 171 -16.45 8.89 -5.61
N SER A 172 -16.80 7.74 -5.03
CA SER A 172 -16.07 7.22 -3.88
C SER A 172 -14.60 6.96 -4.23
N TYR A 173 -13.72 6.97 -3.22
CA TYR A 173 -12.31 6.61 -3.41
C TYR A 173 -12.18 5.21 -4.04
N VAL A 174 -12.90 4.22 -3.52
CA VAL A 174 -12.87 2.82 -4.00
C VAL A 174 -13.30 2.71 -5.46
N ASP A 175 -14.42 3.36 -5.83
CA ASP A 175 -14.91 3.34 -7.22
C ASP A 175 -13.90 4.02 -8.16
N THR A 176 -13.27 5.10 -7.69
CA THR A 176 -12.30 5.84 -8.49
C THR A 176 -11.04 5.01 -8.75
N VAL A 177 -10.48 4.36 -7.73
CA VAL A 177 -9.31 3.45 -7.89
C VAL A 177 -9.66 2.29 -8.81
N THR A 178 -10.84 1.70 -8.64
CA THR A 178 -11.31 0.60 -9.50
C THR A 178 -11.39 1.04 -10.97
N ARG A 179 -11.95 2.22 -11.24
CA ARG A 179 -12.09 2.76 -12.59
C ARG A 179 -10.75 3.21 -13.19
N GLU A 180 -9.92 3.87 -12.40
CA GLU A 180 -8.70 4.51 -12.91
C GLU A 180 -7.47 3.60 -12.87
N VAL A 181 -7.43 2.62 -11.96
CA VAL A 181 -6.23 1.78 -11.79
C VAL A 181 -6.53 0.32 -12.05
N PHE A 182 -7.44 -0.30 -11.29
CA PHE A 182 -7.64 -1.75 -11.37
C PHE A 182 -8.15 -2.17 -12.77
N GLY A 183 -9.17 -1.51 -13.29
CA GLY A 183 -9.70 -1.81 -14.63
C GLY A 183 -8.65 -1.65 -15.74
N PRO A 184 -8.02 -0.47 -15.90
CA PRO A 184 -7.00 -0.25 -16.93
C PRO A 184 -5.75 -1.14 -16.80
N ALA A 185 -5.36 -1.54 -15.59
CA ALA A 185 -4.24 -2.47 -15.37
C ALA A 185 -4.63 -3.95 -15.53
N GLY A 186 -5.92 -4.27 -15.74
CA GLY A 186 -6.39 -5.65 -15.86
C GLY A 186 -6.46 -6.42 -14.52
N MET A 187 -6.54 -5.72 -13.40
CA MET A 187 -6.55 -6.29 -12.04
C MET A 187 -7.95 -6.75 -11.63
N GLU A 188 -8.46 -7.78 -12.30
CA GLU A 188 -9.86 -8.22 -12.16
C GLU A 188 -10.20 -8.85 -10.80
N ARG A 189 -9.19 -9.25 -10.04
CA ARG A 189 -9.36 -9.89 -8.73
C ARG A 189 -8.96 -8.98 -7.57
N SER A 190 -8.75 -7.71 -7.83
CA SER A 190 -8.38 -6.70 -6.84
C SER A 190 -9.58 -5.88 -6.42
N GLY A 191 -9.56 -5.36 -5.18
CA GLY A 191 -10.62 -4.52 -4.65
C GLY A 191 -10.40 -4.11 -3.21
N PHE A 192 -11.39 -3.41 -2.68
CA PHE A 192 -11.50 -3.08 -1.26
C PHE A 192 -12.69 -3.89 -0.73
N PHE A 193 -12.42 -4.92 0.05
CA PHE A 193 -13.45 -5.82 0.55
C PHE A 193 -13.73 -5.54 2.02
N ARG A 194 -15.01 -5.47 2.36
CA ARG A 194 -15.44 -5.29 3.75
C ARG A 194 -15.16 -6.57 4.55
N SER A 195 -14.59 -6.44 5.73
CA SER A 195 -14.32 -7.58 6.61
C SER A 195 -15.59 -8.19 7.22
N ASP A 196 -16.70 -7.43 7.22
CA ASP A 196 -18.02 -7.86 7.70
C ASP A 196 -18.94 -8.39 6.57
N GLU A 197 -18.47 -8.38 5.31
CA GLU A 197 -19.13 -8.98 4.14
C GLU A 197 -18.21 -10.01 3.50
N PRO A 198 -18.19 -11.27 3.96
CA PRO A 198 -17.24 -12.28 3.48
C PRO A 198 -17.33 -12.49 1.97
N VAL A 199 -16.21 -12.37 1.29
CA VAL A 199 -16.05 -12.59 -0.15
C VAL A 199 -15.18 -13.82 -0.37
N PRO A 200 -15.49 -14.70 -1.35
CA PRO A 200 -14.65 -15.86 -1.66
C PRO A 200 -13.19 -15.47 -1.95
N ASP A 201 -12.27 -16.35 -1.60
CA ASP A 201 -10.83 -16.22 -1.87
C ASP A 201 -10.14 -15.01 -1.21
N VAL A 202 -10.75 -14.35 -0.23
CA VAL A 202 -10.10 -13.31 0.58
C VAL A 202 -9.51 -13.96 1.83
N ALA A 203 -8.20 -13.75 2.05
CA ALA A 203 -7.54 -14.26 3.23
C ALA A 203 -7.93 -13.47 4.49
N ILE A 204 -8.16 -14.18 5.59
CA ILE A 204 -8.33 -13.58 6.91
C ILE A 204 -6.94 -13.27 7.48
N GLY A 205 -6.72 -12.06 7.94
CA GLY A 205 -5.50 -11.69 8.68
C GLY A 205 -5.52 -12.27 10.10
N TYR A 206 -4.37 -12.77 10.57
CA TYR A 206 -4.25 -13.39 11.88
C TYR A 206 -3.14 -12.74 12.69
N LEU A 207 -3.48 -12.34 13.92
CA LEU A 207 -2.56 -11.86 14.94
C LEU A 207 -1.73 -13.01 15.52
N ASP A 208 -0.62 -12.70 16.18
CA ASP A 208 0.21 -13.69 16.89
C ASP A 208 -0.58 -14.50 17.95
N SER A 209 -1.62 -13.89 18.50
CA SER A 209 -2.56 -14.59 19.41
C SER A 209 -3.38 -15.69 18.72
N GLY A 210 -3.33 -15.80 17.39
CA GLY A 210 -4.16 -16.69 16.57
C GLY A 210 -5.57 -16.17 16.30
N ARG A 211 -5.95 -15.00 16.83
CA ARG A 211 -7.24 -14.33 16.55
C ARG A 211 -7.19 -13.64 15.17
N SER A 212 -8.35 -13.49 14.53
CA SER A 212 -8.44 -12.65 13.33
C SER A 212 -8.20 -11.17 13.67
N ASN A 213 -7.70 -10.42 12.70
CA ASN A 213 -7.43 -8.99 12.84
C ASN A 213 -8.65 -8.08 12.62
N VAL A 214 -9.85 -8.65 12.53
CA VAL A 214 -11.10 -7.92 12.16
C VAL A 214 -11.41 -6.70 13.03
N PHE A 215 -10.89 -6.65 14.25
CA PHE A 215 -11.05 -5.49 15.15
C PHE A 215 -9.79 -4.62 15.26
N SER A 216 -8.74 -4.96 14.53
CA SER A 216 -7.45 -4.27 14.59
C SER A 216 -7.15 -3.43 13.34
N VAL A 217 -8.04 -3.47 12.35
CA VAL A 217 -7.95 -2.70 11.10
C VAL A 217 -9.32 -2.12 10.75
N PRO A 218 -9.42 -1.06 9.93
CA PRO A 218 -10.70 -0.56 9.43
C PRO A 218 -11.53 -1.65 8.74
N VAL A 219 -12.87 -1.54 8.82
CA VAL A 219 -13.79 -2.53 8.23
C VAL A 219 -13.61 -2.68 6.72
N ILE A 220 -13.14 -1.62 6.05
CA ILE A 220 -12.78 -1.58 4.65
C ILE A 220 -11.53 -0.72 4.48
N GLY A 221 -10.63 -1.09 3.57
CA GLY A 221 -9.43 -0.32 3.30
C GLY A 221 -9.71 1.04 2.65
N GLY A 222 -8.74 1.93 2.74
CA GLY A 222 -8.80 3.30 2.25
C GLY A 222 -7.58 3.73 1.44
N ALA A 223 -7.37 5.03 1.36
CA ALA A 223 -6.34 5.61 0.49
C ALA A 223 -4.91 5.40 1.01
N ASP A 224 -4.73 5.16 2.27
CA ASP A 224 -3.46 4.91 2.94
C ASP A 224 -3.15 3.42 3.11
N GLY A 225 -4.19 2.54 3.06
CA GLY A 225 -3.99 1.10 3.27
C GLY A 225 -5.20 0.23 2.99
N GLY A 226 -4.99 -1.09 2.92
CA GLY A 226 -6.04 -2.09 3.00
C GLY A 226 -6.73 -2.52 1.70
N ALA A 227 -6.19 -2.23 0.52
CA ALA A 227 -6.60 -2.91 -0.70
C ALA A 227 -6.27 -4.41 -0.61
N HIS A 228 -7.03 -5.23 -1.32
CA HIS A 228 -6.80 -6.67 -1.43
C HIS A 228 -6.52 -7.05 -2.88
N CYS A 229 -5.45 -7.79 -3.11
CA CYS A 229 -5.05 -8.24 -4.45
C CYS A 229 -4.54 -9.68 -4.45
N THR A 230 -4.52 -10.28 -5.63
CA THR A 230 -3.70 -11.48 -5.90
C THR A 230 -2.28 -11.06 -6.29
N ALA A 231 -1.32 -11.98 -6.19
CA ALA A 231 0.03 -11.73 -6.68
C ALA A 231 0.06 -11.47 -8.20
N ALA A 232 -0.79 -12.14 -8.96
CA ALA A 232 -0.89 -11.92 -10.41
C ALA A 232 -1.34 -10.50 -10.76
N ASP A 233 -2.36 -9.97 -10.08
CA ASP A 233 -2.83 -8.60 -10.31
C ASP A 233 -1.77 -7.56 -9.94
N LEU A 234 -0.98 -7.82 -8.89
CA LEU A 234 0.13 -6.93 -8.51
C LEU A 234 1.25 -6.92 -9.55
N ASP A 235 1.57 -8.06 -10.17
CA ASP A 235 2.53 -8.10 -11.29
C ASP A 235 2.01 -7.29 -12.49
N LEU A 236 0.73 -7.43 -12.85
CA LEU A 236 0.10 -6.63 -13.90
C LEU A 236 0.22 -5.12 -13.61
N PHE A 237 -0.08 -4.70 -12.39
CA PHE A 237 0.06 -3.29 -11.98
C PHE A 237 1.49 -2.79 -12.08
N LEU A 238 2.44 -3.53 -11.52
CA LEU A 238 3.85 -3.11 -11.50
C LEU A 238 4.43 -3.03 -12.92
N ARG A 239 4.07 -3.96 -13.81
CA ARG A 239 4.46 -3.90 -15.23
C ARG A 239 3.81 -2.73 -15.95
N ALA A 240 2.51 -2.49 -15.73
CA ALA A 240 1.79 -1.37 -16.36
C ALA A 240 2.28 0.01 -15.87
N VAL A 241 2.81 0.11 -14.65
CA VAL A 241 3.53 1.29 -14.19
C VAL A 241 4.91 1.39 -14.87
N ASP A 242 5.66 0.28 -14.93
CA ASP A 242 7.02 0.25 -15.46
C ASP A 242 7.07 0.59 -16.96
N ASP A 243 6.20 0.02 -17.77
CA ASP A 243 6.15 0.24 -19.23
C ASP A 243 5.39 1.51 -19.63
N GLY A 244 4.73 2.18 -18.67
CA GLY A 244 3.96 3.40 -18.87
C GLY A 244 2.56 3.18 -19.45
N SER A 245 2.12 1.95 -19.69
CA SER A 245 0.78 1.67 -20.24
C SER A 245 -0.34 2.18 -19.36
N LEU A 246 -0.15 2.19 -18.03
CA LEU A 246 -1.11 2.73 -17.09
C LEU A 246 -1.06 4.26 -16.98
N LEU A 247 0.13 4.86 -16.94
CA LEU A 247 0.33 6.27 -16.56
C LEU A 247 0.69 7.19 -17.72
N GLY A 248 1.09 6.65 -18.88
CA GLY A 248 1.58 7.46 -20.01
C GLY A 248 2.75 8.35 -19.60
N ASP A 249 2.72 9.60 -20.05
CA ASP A 249 3.76 10.59 -19.75
C ASP A 249 3.93 10.92 -18.24
N ARG A 250 2.99 10.47 -17.38
CA ARG A 250 3.05 10.68 -15.94
C ARG A 250 3.80 9.58 -15.18
N ARG A 251 4.22 8.52 -15.87
CA ARG A 251 5.07 7.46 -15.31
C ARG A 251 6.29 8.04 -14.59
N ASP A 252 6.99 8.95 -15.25
CA ASP A 252 8.21 9.53 -14.70
C ASP A 252 7.94 10.41 -13.46
N LEU A 253 6.77 11.04 -13.34
CA LEU A 253 6.37 11.72 -12.11
C LEU A 253 6.26 10.76 -10.94
N MET A 254 5.69 9.57 -11.16
CA MET A 254 5.57 8.56 -10.10
C MET A 254 6.94 8.01 -9.70
N LEU A 255 7.79 7.72 -10.68
CA LEU A 255 9.03 6.97 -10.46
C LEU A 255 10.27 7.85 -10.22
N THR A 256 10.18 9.18 -10.38
CA THR A 256 11.28 10.08 -10.02
C THR A 256 11.53 10.05 -8.52
N PRO A 257 12.80 9.91 -8.06
CA PRO A 257 13.16 10.11 -6.67
C PRO A 257 12.88 11.56 -6.26
N HIS A 258 11.94 11.77 -5.34
CA HIS A 258 11.55 13.11 -4.88
C HIS A 258 12.23 13.50 -3.57
N VAL A 259 12.49 12.51 -2.71
CA VAL A 259 13.08 12.73 -1.38
C VAL A 259 13.85 11.48 -0.94
N PRO A 260 15.03 11.63 -0.29
CA PRO A 260 15.69 10.52 0.40
C PRO A 260 14.82 10.02 1.57
N ALA A 261 14.51 8.72 1.59
CA ALA A 261 13.73 8.10 2.66
C ALA A 261 14.60 7.33 3.66
N ALA A 262 15.70 6.70 3.17
CA ALA A 262 16.66 6.00 4.00
C ALA A 262 18.00 5.90 3.24
N PRO A 263 19.11 5.49 3.88
CA PRO A 263 20.38 5.32 3.19
C PRO A 263 20.26 4.42 1.95
N GLY A 264 20.45 5.02 0.75
CA GLY A 264 20.35 4.32 -0.54
C GLY A 264 18.93 4.01 -1.00
N ILE A 265 17.93 4.58 -0.36
CA ILE A 265 16.52 4.43 -0.71
C ILE A 265 15.88 5.81 -0.78
N ASP A 266 15.33 6.15 -1.92
CA ASP A 266 14.53 7.35 -2.13
C ASP A 266 13.03 7.01 -2.13
N TYR A 267 12.18 8.05 -2.06
CA TYR A 267 10.75 7.93 -2.24
C TYR A 267 10.29 8.70 -3.48
N GLY A 268 9.51 8.05 -4.32
CA GLY A 268 8.78 8.64 -5.44
C GLY A 268 7.39 9.06 -4.99
N TYR A 269 6.43 9.03 -5.91
CA TYR A 269 5.03 9.17 -5.53
C TYR A 269 4.42 7.80 -5.21
N GLY A 270 4.19 7.54 -3.93
CA GLY A 270 3.61 6.31 -3.44
C GLY A 270 4.49 5.06 -3.58
N CYS A 271 5.78 5.19 -3.85
CA CYS A 271 6.68 4.04 -3.96
C CYS A 271 8.09 4.36 -3.50
N PHE A 272 8.73 3.39 -2.87
CA PHE A 272 10.17 3.40 -2.61
C PHE A 272 10.93 3.17 -3.91
N ARG A 273 12.05 3.90 -4.05
CA ARG A 273 12.98 3.82 -5.17
C ARG A 273 14.31 3.27 -4.70
N TYR A 274 14.75 2.22 -5.32
CA TYR A 274 16.03 1.55 -4.98
C TYR A 274 17.04 1.71 -6.11
N SER A 275 18.26 1.29 -5.87
CA SER A 275 19.31 1.19 -6.92
C SER A 275 18.82 0.37 -8.12
N GLU A 276 19.46 0.58 -9.28
CA GLU A 276 19.17 -0.15 -10.54
C GLU A 276 17.74 0.05 -11.06
N GLY A 277 17.12 1.19 -10.72
CA GLY A 277 15.78 1.52 -11.18
C GLY A 277 14.66 0.72 -10.52
N ARG A 278 14.95 -0.13 -9.53
CA ARG A 278 13.93 -0.91 -8.81
C ARG A 278 12.96 0.00 -8.09
N PHE A 279 11.70 -0.41 -8.02
CA PHE A 279 10.67 0.31 -7.28
C PHE A 279 9.62 -0.64 -6.69
N GLY A 280 8.93 -0.20 -5.68
CA GLY A 280 7.89 -0.98 -5.02
C GLY A 280 7.47 -0.35 -3.70
N HIS A 281 6.74 -1.10 -2.90
CA HIS A 281 6.32 -0.66 -1.58
C HIS A 281 6.21 -1.84 -0.61
N GLY A 282 6.36 -1.56 0.67
CA GLY A 282 6.04 -2.47 1.76
C GLY A 282 4.68 -2.13 2.38
N GLY A 283 4.12 -3.05 3.13
CA GLY A 283 2.90 -2.84 3.89
C GLY A 283 2.90 -3.71 5.13
N GLY A 284 2.50 -3.14 6.25
CA GLY A 284 2.30 -3.80 7.53
C GLY A 284 1.06 -3.27 8.20
N ASP A 285 0.20 -4.18 8.66
CA ASP A 285 -0.93 -3.94 9.53
C ASP A 285 -1.03 -5.13 10.49
N PRO A 286 -1.73 -5.04 11.62
CA PRO A 286 -1.95 -6.21 12.45
C PRO A 286 -2.47 -7.40 11.63
N GLY A 287 -1.70 -8.51 11.60
CA GLY A 287 -2.03 -9.70 10.82
C GLY A 287 -1.85 -9.57 9.30
N VAL A 288 -1.09 -8.60 8.83
CA VAL A 288 -0.79 -8.38 7.41
C VAL A 288 0.67 -8.00 7.22
N SER A 289 1.34 -8.65 6.27
CA SER A 289 2.66 -8.21 5.81
C SER A 289 2.74 -8.34 4.29
N ALA A 290 3.16 -7.29 3.62
CA ALA A 290 3.30 -7.26 2.17
C ALA A 290 4.60 -6.59 1.75
N LEU A 291 5.23 -7.09 0.71
CA LEU A 291 6.33 -6.42 0.04
C LEU A 291 6.32 -6.78 -1.44
N ILE A 292 6.25 -5.74 -2.28
CA ILE A 292 6.26 -5.91 -3.73
C ILE A 292 7.38 -5.08 -4.34
N GLN A 293 8.03 -5.60 -5.37
CA GLN A 293 9.13 -4.90 -6.04
C GLN A 293 9.21 -5.27 -7.51
N ARG A 294 9.26 -4.26 -8.37
CA ARG A 294 9.62 -4.39 -9.78
C ARG A 294 11.13 -4.24 -9.93
N ILE A 295 11.74 -5.08 -10.77
CA ILE A 295 13.18 -5.12 -11.09
C ILE A 295 13.34 -4.95 -12.61
N PRO A 296 13.29 -3.71 -13.14
CA PRO A 296 13.28 -3.48 -14.59
C PRO A 296 14.47 -4.04 -15.33
N ALA A 297 15.66 -4.04 -14.71
CA ALA A 297 16.89 -4.56 -15.31
C ALA A 297 16.82 -6.06 -15.67
N HIS A 298 15.95 -6.81 -15.02
CA HIS A 298 15.74 -8.25 -15.23
C HIS A 298 14.34 -8.56 -15.80
N ASP A 299 13.56 -7.54 -16.12
CA ASP A 299 12.13 -7.67 -16.45
C ASP A 299 11.35 -8.55 -15.47
N ALA A 300 11.71 -8.48 -14.20
CA ALA A 300 11.16 -9.33 -13.15
C ALA A 300 10.36 -8.55 -12.11
N THR A 301 9.41 -9.26 -11.48
CA THR A 301 8.67 -8.77 -10.32
C THR A 301 8.84 -9.76 -9.17
N VAL A 302 9.03 -9.23 -7.96
CA VAL A 302 9.09 -10.01 -6.72
C VAL A 302 7.93 -9.58 -5.83
N ILE A 303 7.17 -10.55 -5.35
CA ILE A 303 5.98 -10.33 -4.52
C ILE A 303 6.02 -11.29 -3.34
N VAL A 304 5.89 -10.76 -2.12
CA VAL A 304 5.67 -11.53 -0.90
C VAL A 304 4.51 -10.90 -0.15
N ILE A 305 3.43 -11.67 0.06
CA ILE A 305 2.25 -11.20 0.76
C ILE A 305 1.80 -12.27 1.74
N CYS A 306 1.57 -11.87 3.00
CA CYS A 306 1.20 -12.78 4.10
C CYS A 306 -0.03 -12.25 4.84
N ASN A 307 -0.85 -13.17 5.31
CA ASN A 307 -1.98 -12.90 6.19
C ASN A 307 -1.65 -13.12 7.68
N ILE A 308 -0.40 -12.85 8.00
CA ILE A 308 0.18 -12.74 9.36
C ILE A 308 1.26 -11.66 9.34
N GLU A 309 1.71 -11.21 10.50
CA GLU A 309 2.98 -10.49 10.61
C GLU A 309 4.13 -11.46 10.32
N ALA A 310 4.90 -11.18 9.29
CA ALA A 310 5.91 -12.09 8.76
C ALA A 310 7.20 -11.38 8.34
N ARG A 311 8.29 -12.14 8.22
CA ARG A 311 9.60 -11.66 7.81
C ARG A 311 9.67 -11.43 6.28
N VAL A 312 8.75 -10.62 5.73
CA VAL A 312 8.64 -10.39 4.28
C VAL A 312 9.88 -9.73 3.67
N VAL A 313 10.63 -8.93 4.44
CA VAL A 313 11.90 -8.33 3.98
C VAL A 313 12.93 -9.42 3.70
N ALA A 314 13.11 -10.38 4.62
CA ALA A 314 14.05 -11.50 4.42
C ALA A 314 13.61 -12.37 3.23
N ALA A 315 12.31 -12.63 3.09
CA ALA A 315 11.77 -13.38 1.95
C ALA A 315 12.02 -12.65 0.62
N ARG A 316 11.75 -11.32 0.56
CA ARG A 316 12.03 -10.49 -0.62
C ARG A 316 13.50 -10.53 -1.00
N ASP A 317 14.42 -10.42 -0.02
CA ASP A 317 15.85 -10.41 -0.30
C ASP A 317 16.30 -11.74 -0.94
N LEU A 318 15.81 -12.87 -0.45
CA LEU A 318 16.04 -14.19 -1.06
C LEU A 318 15.54 -14.25 -2.52
N LEU A 319 14.35 -13.70 -2.80
CA LEU A 319 13.78 -13.68 -4.14
C LEU A 319 14.55 -12.73 -5.08
N VAL A 320 14.94 -11.54 -4.61
CA VAL A 320 15.73 -10.57 -5.37
C VAL A 320 17.11 -11.15 -5.72
N ASP A 321 17.75 -11.81 -4.76
CA ASP A 321 19.04 -12.48 -5.00
C ASP A 321 18.91 -13.62 -6.01
N ALA A 322 17.79 -14.37 -5.98
CA ALA A 322 17.53 -15.42 -6.97
C ALA A 322 17.36 -14.84 -8.38
N VAL A 323 16.67 -13.69 -8.53
CA VAL A 323 16.52 -12.97 -9.81
C VAL A 323 17.88 -12.49 -10.33
N ARG A 324 18.76 -11.99 -9.47
CA ARG A 324 20.07 -11.44 -9.88
C ARG A 324 21.11 -12.51 -10.24
N ASN A 325 20.97 -13.71 -9.70
CA ASN A 325 21.92 -14.80 -9.88
C ASN A 325 21.47 -15.86 -10.90
N GLY A 326 20.25 -15.74 -11.41
CA GLY A 326 19.68 -16.63 -12.43
C GLY A 326 19.86 -16.07 -13.82
#